data_030598e303a8767d7b5f332b9ff73a2f
#
_entry.id   030598e303a8767d7b5f332b9ff73a2f
#
_cell.length_a   1.000
_cell.length_b   1.000
_cell.length_c   1.000
_cell.angle_alpha   90.00
_cell.angle_beta   90.00
_cell.angle_gamma   90.00
#
_symmetry.space_group_name_H-M   'P 1'
#
loop_
_entity.id
_entity.type
_entity.pdbx_description
1 polymer ?
#
loop_
_entity_poly.entity_id
_entity_poly.type
_entity_poly.pdbx_seq_one_letter_code
_entity_poly.pdbx_strand_id
1 'polypeptide(L)'
;MNDLISTGKLAKLLGVSLSTIYRWLKRGKIEEPLRTFGNHRRFNENNFKEKNSKTILYSRVSSYGQKDDLKRQSNKILTFAKENNYKNIELIEDIGSGLNYNKKGFKLLLNKIVNRQINTIIIQHKDRLSRFGIGIIQSFAKEFGTNIMIMEKEIDKSKDIQLMNDLMALLTSFTGSIHGRRSHQNTNSKIKQKVN
;
A
#
# COMPACT_ATOMS: atom_id res chain seq x y z
N MET A 1 19.22 -8.75 -21.28
CA MET A 1 20.13 -9.58 -20.43
C MET A 1 19.31 -10.68 -19.79
N ASN A 2 19.75 -11.93 -19.88
CA ASN A 2 19.03 -13.05 -19.25
C ASN A 2 19.16 -12.95 -17.73
N ASP A 3 18.09 -12.59 -17.05
CA ASP A 3 18.03 -12.49 -15.58
C ASP A 3 17.95 -13.89 -14.95
N LEU A 4 19.01 -14.70 -15.14
CA LEU A 4 19.10 -16.03 -14.58
C LEU A 4 19.55 -15.98 -13.13
N ILE A 5 18.70 -16.45 -12.22
CA ILE A 5 18.96 -16.46 -10.79
C ILE A 5 19.19 -17.87 -10.24
N SER A 6 19.96 -17.97 -9.17
CA SER A 6 20.19 -19.23 -8.45
C SER A 6 18.97 -19.66 -7.64
N THR A 7 18.93 -20.95 -7.24
CA THR A 7 17.85 -21.48 -6.36
C THR A 7 17.73 -20.67 -5.05
N GLY A 8 18.87 -20.26 -4.47
CA GLY A 8 18.88 -19.45 -3.25
C GLY A 8 18.28 -18.05 -3.46
N LYS A 9 18.60 -17.43 -4.60
CA LYS A 9 18.03 -16.11 -4.95
C LYS A 9 16.53 -16.24 -5.24
N LEU A 10 16.10 -17.34 -5.91
CA LEU A 10 14.68 -17.63 -6.14
C LEU A 10 13.92 -17.83 -4.83
N ALA A 11 14.49 -18.58 -3.89
CA ALA A 11 13.87 -18.80 -2.58
C ALA A 11 13.65 -17.49 -1.82
N LYS A 12 14.64 -16.59 -1.83
CA LYS A 12 14.52 -15.22 -1.27
C LYS A 12 13.47 -14.40 -2.00
N LEU A 13 13.44 -14.44 -3.34
CA LEU A 13 12.47 -13.70 -4.15
C LEU A 13 11.02 -14.11 -3.84
N LEU A 14 10.79 -15.41 -3.64
CA LEU A 14 9.46 -15.96 -3.37
C LEU A 14 9.12 -16.01 -1.88
N GLY A 15 10.03 -15.60 -0.99
CA GLY A 15 9.82 -15.61 0.46
C GLY A 15 9.66 -17.02 1.05
N VAL A 16 10.31 -18.04 0.46
CA VAL A 16 10.20 -19.44 0.88
C VAL A 16 11.57 -20.08 1.15
N SER A 17 11.57 -21.22 1.84
CA SER A 17 12.79 -21.98 2.07
C SER A 17 13.29 -22.70 0.81
N LEU A 18 14.59 -23.03 0.74
CA LEU A 18 15.17 -23.83 -0.33
C LEU A 18 14.47 -25.20 -0.47
N SER A 19 14.13 -25.84 0.65
CA SER A 19 13.40 -27.12 0.67
C SER A 19 12.03 -27.01 0.00
N THR A 20 11.36 -25.84 0.12
CA THR A 20 10.09 -25.58 -0.56
C THR A 20 10.29 -25.51 -2.07
N ILE A 21 11.34 -24.83 -2.57
CA ILE A 21 11.66 -24.79 -4.00
C ILE A 21 11.91 -26.20 -4.55
N TYR A 22 12.72 -27.02 -3.86
CA TYR A 22 12.97 -28.41 -4.28
C TYR A 22 11.71 -29.27 -4.30
N ARG A 23 10.83 -29.08 -3.31
CA ARG A 23 9.53 -29.77 -3.26
C ARG A 23 8.62 -29.34 -4.42
N TRP A 24 8.63 -28.07 -4.81
CA TRP A 24 7.86 -27.57 -5.95
C TRP A 24 8.38 -28.10 -7.29
N LEU A 25 9.69 -28.17 -7.47
CA LEU A 25 10.31 -28.83 -8.62
C LEU A 25 9.86 -30.29 -8.72
N LYS A 26 10.01 -31.06 -7.63
CA LYS A 26 9.62 -32.47 -7.60
C LYS A 26 8.13 -32.69 -7.91
N ARG A 27 7.27 -31.73 -7.59
CA ARG A 27 5.81 -31.78 -7.83
C ARG A 27 5.39 -31.15 -9.16
N GLY A 28 6.32 -30.67 -9.99
CA GLY A 28 6.02 -29.98 -11.25
C GLY A 28 5.27 -28.66 -11.07
N LYS A 29 5.31 -28.04 -9.88
CA LYS A 29 4.65 -26.75 -9.62
C LYS A 29 5.39 -25.56 -10.20
N ILE A 30 6.67 -25.72 -10.46
CA ILE A 30 7.52 -24.73 -11.14
C ILE A 30 8.27 -25.44 -12.26
N GLU A 31 8.55 -24.69 -13.31
CA GLU A 31 9.25 -25.19 -14.49
C GLU A 31 10.66 -25.69 -14.14
N GLU A 32 11.12 -26.70 -14.87
CA GLU A 32 12.50 -27.22 -14.77
C GLU A 32 13.48 -26.08 -15.04
N PRO A 33 14.47 -25.87 -14.16
CA PRO A 33 15.45 -24.82 -14.33
C PRO A 33 16.48 -25.15 -15.42
N LEU A 34 17.00 -24.16 -16.08
CA LEU A 34 18.20 -24.29 -16.88
C LEU A 34 19.37 -24.76 -16.00
N ARG A 35 20.31 -25.55 -16.58
CA ARG A 35 21.51 -25.97 -15.87
C ARG A 35 22.75 -25.37 -16.53
N THR A 36 23.66 -24.87 -15.71
CA THR A 36 25.00 -24.46 -16.17
C THR A 36 25.87 -25.68 -16.44
N PHE A 37 27.03 -25.51 -17.10
CA PHE A 37 28.03 -26.56 -17.29
C PHE A 37 28.45 -27.27 -15.98
N GLY A 38 28.48 -26.52 -14.86
CA GLY A 38 28.72 -27.06 -13.51
C GLY A 38 27.46 -27.66 -12.85
N ASN A 39 26.42 -27.98 -13.60
CA ASN A 39 25.15 -28.57 -13.13
C ASN A 39 24.36 -27.72 -12.10
N HIS A 40 24.65 -26.42 -11.98
CA HIS A 40 23.92 -25.52 -11.11
C HIS A 40 22.60 -25.10 -11.74
N ARG A 41 21.50 -25.14 -10.96
CA ARG A 41 20.17 -24.70 -11.39
C ARG A 41 20.12 -23.19 -11.57
N ARG A 42 19.54 -22.73 -12.67
CA ARG A 42 19.29 -21.33 -13.00
C ARG A 42 17.84 -21.16 -13.43
N PHE A 43 17.17 -20.19 -12.87
CA PHE A 43 15.78 -19.85 -13.13
C PHE A 43 15.70 -18.50 -13.82
N ASN A 44 14.83 -18.36 -14.80
CA ASN A 44 14.51 -17.06 -15.35
C ASN A 44 13.67 -16.27 -14.33
N GLU A 45 14.23 -15.20 -13.79
CA GLU A 45 13.58 -14.39 -12.75
C GLU A 45 12.22 -13.85 -13.23
N ASN A 46 12.09 -13.51 -14.52
CA ASN A 46 10.88 -12.97 -15.10
C ASN A 46 9.69 -13.94 -15.04
N ASN A 47 9.93 -15.27 -15.20
CA ASN A 47 8.87 -16.28 -15.09
C ASN A 47 8.21 -16.30 -13.70
N PHE A 48 8.90 -15.79 -12.67
CA PHE A 48 8.39 -15.75 -11.31
C PHE A 48 7.89 -14.35 -10.90
N LYS A 49 8.43 -13.29 -11.51
CA LYS A 49 7.93 -11.93 -11.34
C LYS A 49 6.53 -11.76 -11.93
N GLU A 50 6.29 -12.30 -13.12
CA GLU A 50 5.00 -12.17 -13.81
C GLU A 50 3.87 -13.02 -13.19
N LYS A 51 4.17 -14.24 -12.71
CA LYS A 51 3.15 -15.14 -12.11
C LYS A 51 2.59 -14.63 -10.77
N ASN A 52 3.32 -13.79 -10.04
CA ASN A 52 2.92 -13.23 -8.75
C ASN A 52 2.70 -11.71 -8.78
N SER A 53 2.65 -11.11 -9.98
CA SER A 53 2.42 -9.67 -10.10
C SER A 53 0.98 -9.32 -9.77
N LYS A 54 0.68 -9.04 -8.49
CA LYS A 54 -0.58 -8.42 -8.10
C LYS A 54 -0.49 -6.91 -8.28
N THR A 55 -1.53 -6.37 -8.90
CA THR A 55 -1.72 -4.93 -9.01
C THR A 55 -2.81 -4.50 -8.04
N ILE A 56 -2.50 -3.59 -7.15
CA ILE A 56 -3.47 -2.99 -6.25
C ILE A 56 -3.94 -1.66 -6.83
N LEU A 57 -5.25 -1.52 -6.94
CA LEU A 57 -5.89 -0.23 -7.18
C LEU A 57 -6.27 0.35 -5.83
N TYR A 58 -5.76 1.53 -5.50
CA TYR A 58 -6.08 2.17 -4.23
C TYR A 58 -6.85 3.46 -4.45
N SER A 59 -8.03 3.54 -3.87
CA SER A 59 -8.93 4.69 -3.91
C SER A 59 -9.26 5.18 -2.51
N ARG A 60 -9.41 6.50 -2.36
CA ARG A 60 -9.72 7.08 -1.06
C ARG A 60 -10.54 8.37 -1.20
N VAL A 61 -11.51 8.52 -0.31
CA VAL A 61 -12.23 9.79 -0.06
C VAL A 61 -12.12 10.18 1.41
N SER A 62 -12.36 11.45 1.73
CA SER A 62 -12.17 11.96 3.09
C SER A 62 -13.36 11.64 4.02
N SER A 63 -14.57 11.50 3.49
CA SER A 63 -15.79 11.29 4.27
C SER A 63 -16.78 10.33 3.62
N TYR A 64 -17.74 9.84 4.41
CA TYR A 64 -18.80 8.95 3.94
C TYR A 64 -19.73 9.59 2.91
N GLY A 65 -19.93 10.92 2.96
CA GLY A 65 -20.73 11.66 1.97
C GLY A 65 -20.14 11.61 0.55
N GLN A 66 -18.89 11.21 0.41
CA GLN A 66 -18.17 11.15 -0.88
C GLN A 66 -18.13 9.71 -1.47
N LYS A 67 -19.07 8.84 -1.11
CA LYS A 67 -19.08 7.44 -1.63
C LYS A 67 -19.21 7.35 -3.15
N ASP A 68 -19.96 8.25 -3.76
CA ASP A 68 -20.10 8.26 -5.22
C ASP A 68 -18.80 8.71 -5.91
N ASP A 69 -18.06 9.63 -5.30
CA ASP A 69 -16.73 10.02 -5.75
C ASP A 69 -15.75 8.85 -5.61
N LEU A 70 -15.84 8.07 -4.53
CA LEU A 70 -15.03 6.87 -4.35
C LEU A 70 -15.27 5.86 -5.47
N LYS A 71 -16.54 5.58 -5.79
CA LYS A 71 -16.92 4.68 -6.90
C LYS A 71 -16.40 5.19 -8.25
N ARG A 72 -16.58 6.50 -8.53
CA ARG A 72 -16.07 7.10 -9.78
C ARG A 72 -14.56 6.96 -9.89
N GLN A 73 -13.84 7.23 -8.79
CA GLN A 73 -12.39 7.08 -8.70
C GLN A 73 -11.95 5.63 -8.93
N SER A 74 -12.58 4.68 -8.26
CA SER A 74 -12.29 3.24 -8.40
C SER A 74 -12.54 2.75 -9.81
N ASN A 75 -13.63 3.14 -10.44
CA ASN A 75 -13.93 2.78 -11.82
C ASN A 75 -12.90 3.36 -12.80
N LYS A 76 -12.51 4.61 -12.62
CA LYS A 76 -11.51 5.28 -13.46
C LYS A 76 -10.17 4.56 -13.42
N ILE A 77 -9.70 4.19 -12.22
CA ILE A 77 -8.45 3.45 -12.05
C ILE A 77 -8.57 2.05 -12.62
N LEU A 78 -9.73 1.40 -12.47
CA LEU A 78 -9.98 0.06 -13.00
C LEU A 78 -9.96 0.04 -14.54
N THR A 79 -10.61 1.00 -15.18
CA THR A 79 -10.57 1.16 -16.64
C THR A 79 -9.14 1.35 -17.13
N PHE A 80 -8.40 2.28 -16.52
CA PHE A 80 -6.98 2.50 -16.82
C PHE A 80 -6.15 1.22 -16.68
N ALA A 81 -6.34 0.46 -15.59
CA ALA A 81 -5.59 -0.76 -15.36
C ALA A 81 -5.88 -1.83 -16.43
N LYS A 82 -7.14 -1.96 -16.85
CA LYS A 82 -7.55 -2.88 -17.92
C LYS A 82 -6.97 -2.50 -19.28
N GLU A 83 -7.05 -1.22 -19.66
CA GLU A 83 -6.51 -0.68 -20.91
C GLU A 83 -4.99 -0.86 -21.02
N ASN A 84 -4.28 -0.78 -19.89
CA ASN A 84 -2.84 -0.98 -19.80
C ASN A 84 -2.43 -2.43 -19.49
N ASN A 85 -3.33 -3.41 -19.66
CA ASN A 85 -3.09 -4.84 -19.51
C ASN A 85 -2.53 -5.27 -18.14
N TYR A 86 -2.84 -4.53 -17.06
CA TYR A 86 -2.51 -4.98 -15.71
C TYR A 86 -3.30 -6.23 -15.34
N LYS A 87 -2.63 -7.20 -14.73
CA LYS A 87 -3.22 -8.49 -14.35
C LYS A 87 -3.32 -8.63 -12.83
N ASN A 88 -4.11 -9.61 -12.37
CA ASN A 88 -4.28 -9.91 -10.93
C ASN A 88 -4.65 -8.67 -10.12
N ILE A 89 -5.66 -7.93 -10.60
CA ILE A 89 -6.10 -6.67 -10.02
C ILE A 89 -6.91 -6.92 -8.75
N GLU A 90 -6.56 -6.22 -7.69
CA GLU A 90 -7.30 -6.16 -6.43
C GLU A 90 -7.58 -4.69 -6.07
N LEU A 91 -8.82 -4.36 -5.72
CA LEU A 91 -9.23 -3.02 -5.33
C LEU A 91 -9.21 -2.89 -3.81
N ILE A 92 -8.60 -1.82 -3.32
CA ILE A 92 -8.62 -1.40 -1.92
C ILE A 92 -9.19 0.00 -1.84
N GLU A 93 -10.23 0.17 -1.05
CA GLU A 93 -10.93 1.43 -0.84
C GLU A 93 -10.87 1.84 0.63
N ASP A 94 -10.62 3.13 0.88
CA ASP A 94 -10.65 3.71 2.21
C ASP A 94 -11.54 4.97 2.26
N ILE A 95 -12.20 5.14 3.40
CA ILE A 95 -12.88 6.41 3.73
C ILE A 95 -12.18 6.98 4.97
N GLY A 96 -11.65 8.18 4.83
CA GLY A 96 -10.95 8.91 5.89
C GLY A 96 -9.88 9.84 5.36
N SER A 97 -9.40 10.73 6.22
CA SER A 97 -8.40 11.73 5.88
C SER A 97 -7.12 11.11 5.31
N GLY A 98 -6.49 11.81 4.36
CA GLY A 98 -5.16 11.49 3.83
C GLY A 98 -4.04 11.57 4.87
N LEU A 99 -4.32 12.15 6.03
CA LEU A 99 -3.41 12.24 7.19
C LEU A 99 -3.57 11.07 8.16
N ASN A 100 -4.66 10.33 8.06
CA ASN A 100 -4.90 9.16 8.90
C ASN A 100 -4.23 7.92 8.30
N TYR A 101 -3.13 7.49 8.86
CA TYR A 101 -2.41 6.26 8.46
C TYR A 101 -2.98 4.99 9.13
N ASN A 102 -3.97 5.13 10.03
CA ASN A 102 -4.59 4.00 10.72
C ASN A 102 -5.77 3.36 9.96
N LYS A 103 -6.07 3.82 8.74
CA LYS A 103 -7.11 3.25 7.88
C LYS A 103 -6.86 1.77 7.58
N LYS A 104 -7.94 0.98 7.55
CA LYS A 104 -7.85 -0.48 7.34
C LYS A 104 -7.21 -0.84 6.00
N GLY A 105 -7.65 -0.19 4.91
CA GLY A 105 -7.11 -0.44 3.57
C GLY A 105 -5.66 -0.01 3.44
N PHE A 106 -5.27 1.13 4.02
CA PHE A 106 -3.89 1.58 4.01
C PHE A 106 -2.95 0.61 4.78
N LYS A 107 -3.37 0.12 5.95
CA LYS A 107 -2.63 -0.90 6.72
C LYS A 107 -2.50 -2.21 5.93
N LEU A 108 -3.59 -2.64 5.29
CA LEU A 108 -3.57 -3.83 4.43
C LEU A 108 -2.59 -3.65 3.27
N LEU A 109 -2.58 -2.47 2.64
CA LEU A 109 -1.66 -2.13 1.56
C LEU A 109 -0.20 -2.21 2.01
N LEU A 110 0.14 -1.60 3.15
CA LEU A 110 1.50 -1.68 3.72
C LEU A 110 1.91 -3.12 4.04
N ASN A 111 1.03 -3.92 4.63
CA ASN A 111 1.29 -5.33 4.88
C ASN A 111 1.59 -6.12 3.59
N LYS A 112 0.82 -5.86 2.52
CA LYS A 112 1.05 -6.50 1.22
C LYS A 112 2.40 -6.09 0.61
N ILE A 113 2.82 -4.82 0.77
CA ILE A 113 4.14 -4.33 0.35
C ILE A 113 5.25 -5.10 1.09
N VAL A 114 5.22 -5.08 2.43
CA VAL A 114 6.25 -5.72 3.28
C VAL A 114 6.38 -7.22 2.97
N ASN A 115 5.25 -7.89 2.76
CA ASN A 115 5.22 -9.31 2.42
C ASN A 115 5.51 -9.60 0.94
N ARG A 116 5.89 -8.58 0.15
CA ARG A 116 6.19 -8.71 -1.29
C ARG A 116 5.09 -9.40 -2.10
N GLN A 117 3.83 -9.17 -1.73
CA GLN A 117 2.66 -9.77 -2.36
C GLN A 117 2.16 -8.98 -3.58
N ILE A 118 2.68 -7.78 -3.79
CA ILE A 118 2.27 -6.85 -4.83
C ILE A 118 3.48 -6.23 -5.53
N ASN A 119 3.33 -5.97 -6.82
CA ASN A 119 4.37 -5.36 -7.66
C ASN A 119 4.02 -3.92 -8.03
N THR A 120 2.72 -3.63 -8.15
CA THR A 120 2.26 -2.33 -8.60
C THR A 120 1.08 -1.85 -7.75
N ILE A 121 1.11 -0.60 -7.38
CA ILE A 121 -0.01 0.14 -6.81
C ILE A 121 -0.36 1.23 -7.81
N ILE A 122 -1.63 1.30 -8.19
CA ILE A 122 -2.14 2.36 -9.07
C ILE A 122 -3.07 3.25 -8.25
N ILE A 123 -2.82 4.55 -8.29
CA ILE A 123 -3.62 5.59 -7.64
C ILE A 123 -3.96 6.67 -8.65
N GLN A 124 -5.10 7.30 -8.50
CA GLN A 124 -5.47 8.40 -9.39
C GLN A 124 -4.54 9.60 -9.19
N HIS A 125 -4.38 10.06 -7.95
CA HIS A 125 -3.50 11.17 -7.57
C HIS A 125 -2.68 10.80 -6.34
N LYS A 126 -1.53 11.46 -6.16
CA LYS A 126 -0.62 11.25 -5.03
C LYS A 126 -1.28 11.41 -3.66
N ASP A 127 -2.20 12.36 -3.51
CA ASP A 127 -2.92 12.66 -2.28
C ASP A 127 -3.94 11.57 -1.88
N ARG A 128 -4.30 10.66 -2.81
CA ARG A 128 -5.16 9.51 -2.49
C ARG A 128 -4.44 8.53 -1.57
N LEU A 129 -3.15 8.32 -1.79
CA LEU A 129 -2.37 7.43 -0.93
C LEU A 129 -2.00 8.12 0.39
N SER A 130 -1.42 9.32 0.31
CA SER A 130 -1.01 10.11 1.47
C SER A 130 -1.04 11.59 1.13
N ARG A 131 -1.47 12.42 2.08
CA ARG A 131 -1.44 13.87 1.92
C ARG A 131 -0.01 14.41 2.00
N PHE A 132 0.79 13.86 2.89
CA PHE A 132 2.20 14.20 3.06
C PHE A 132 3.06 12.95 3.05
N GLY A 133 4.31 13.10 2.67
CA GLY A 133 5.28 12.00 2.72
C GLY A 133 5.09 10.93 1.65
N ILE A 134 4.43 11.22 0.53
CA ILE A 134 4.28 10.27 -0.58
C ILE A 134 5.64 9.75 -1.07
N GLY A 135 6.68 10.60 -1.09
CA GLY A 135 8.03 10.20 -1.47
C GLY A 135 8.63 9.15 -0.55
N ILE A 136 8.34 9.22 0.75
CA ILE A 136 8.76 8.21 1.73
C ILE A 136 8.07 6.88 1.43
N ILE A 137 6.75 6.90 1.17
CA ILE A 137 5.99 5.69 0.83
C ILE A 137 6.48 5.09 -0.49
N GLN A 138 6.80 5.91 -1.49
CA GLN A 138 7.36 5.46 -2.76
C GLN A 138 8.73 4.79 -2.58
N SER A 139 9.63 5.41 -1.81
CA SER A 139 10.95 4.85 -1.51
C SER A 139 10.84 3.55 -0.73
N PHE A 140 9.97 3.51 0.28
CA PHE A 140 9.67 2.31 1.04
C PHE A 140 9.11 1.19 0.13
N ALA A 141 8.10 1.46 -0.67
CA ALA A 141 7.49 0.48 -1.57
C ALA A 141 8.52 -0.07 -2.56
N LYS A 142 9.39 0.80 -3.11
CA LYS A 142 10.46 0.43 -4.04
C LYS A 142 11.46 -0.55 -3.42
N GLU A 143 11.82 -0.37 -2.14
CA GLU A 143 12.72 -1.27 -1.41
C GLU A 143 12.16 -2.70 -1.32
N PHE A 144 10.84 -2.83 -1.23
CA PHE A 144 10.15 -4.13 -1.24
C PHE A 144 9.77 -4.61 -2.66
N GLY A 145 10.22 -3.93 -3.71
CA GLY A 145 9.96 -4.31 -5.11
C GLY A 145 8.57 -3.90 -5.62
N THR A 146 7.90 -2.97 -4.95
CA THR A 146 6.59 -2.45 -5.35
C THR A 146 6.74 -1.08 -6.00
N ASN A 147 6.16 -0.89 -7.19
CA ASN A 147 6.10 0.39 -7.88
C ASN A 147 4.76 1.09 -7.62
N ILE A 148 4.79 2.41 -7.41
CA ILE A 148 3.58 3.23 -7.25
C ILE A 148 3.39 4.08 -8.50
N MET A 149 2.33 3.80 -9.25
CA MET A 149 1.93 4.53 -10.43
C MET A 149 0.84 5.55 -10.09
N ILE A 150 1.04 6.78 -10.53
CA ILE A 150 0.10 7.88 -10.36
C ILE A 150 -0.43 8.21 -11.75
N MET A 151 -1.76 8.09 -11.94
CA MET A 151 -2.39 8.31 -13.24
C MET A 151 -2.37 9.77 -13.66
N GLU A 152 -2.73 10.67 -12.75
CA GLU A 152 -2.86 12.09 -13.04
C GLU A 152 -1.79 12.88 -12.29
N LYS A 153 -0.97 13.61 -13.04
CA LYS A 153 0.12 14.43 -12.47
C LYS A 153 -0.33 15.82 -12.06
N GLU A 154 -1.43 16.31 -12.61
CA GLU A 154 -1.90 17.68 -12.38
C GLU A 154 -2.75 17.83 -11.12
N ILE A 155 -2.62 19.02 -10.51
CA ILE A 155 -3.28 19.40 -9.26
C ILE A 155 -4.63 20.04 -9.62
N ASP A 156 -5.71 19.35 -9.27
CA ASP A 156 -7.06 19.90 -9.32
C ASP A 156 -7.25 20.90 -8.17
N LYS A 157 -7.69 22.13 -8.48
CA LYS A 157 -7.92 23.21 -7.49
C LYS A 157 -8.92 22.85 -6.38
N SER A 158 -9.78 21.86 -6.60
CA SER A 158 -10.67 21.31 -5.56
C SER A 158 -9.91 20.68 -4.37
N LYS A 159 -8.62 20.44 -4.53
CA LYS A 159 -7.74 19.79 -3.52
C LYS A 159 -7.28 20.73 -2.43
N ASP A 160 -7.22 22.02 -2.71
CA ASP A 160 -6.87 23.01 -1.69
C ASP A 160 -7.97 23.08 -0.63
N ILE A 161 -9.24 22.94 -1.05
CA ILE A 161 -10.39 22.85 -0.14
C ILE A 161 -10.32 21.56 0.69
N GLN A 162 -9.96 20.42 0.09
CA GLN A 162 -9.78 19.18 0.84
C GLN A 162 -8.61 19.26 1.81
N LEU A 163 -7.51 19.90 1.42
CA LEU A 163 -6.36 20.13 2.30
C LEU A 163 -6.77 20.99 3.50
N MET A 164 -7.52 22.05 3.26
CA MET A 164 -8.04 22.92 4.32
C MET A 164 -8.95 22.15 5.27
N ASN A 165 -9.87 21.32 4.76
CA ASN A 165 -10.75 20.49 5.56
C ASN A 165 -9.98 19.46 6.38
N ASP A 166 -8.95 18.82 5.82
CA ASP A 166 -8.08 17.88 6.53
C ASP A 166 -7.28 18.59 7.63
N LEU A 167 -6.79 19.80 7.37
CA LEU A 167 -6.10 20.63 8.37
C LEU A 167 -7.05 21.05 9.50
N MET A 168 -8.28 21.48 9.18
CA MET A 168 -9.28 21.82 10.17
C MET A 168 -9.68 20.60 11.03
N ALA A 169 -9.82 19.43 10.44
CA ALA A 169 -10.06 18.18 11.17
C ALA A 169 -8.94 17.85 12.15
N LEU A 170 -7.68 18.05 11.75
CA LEU A 170 -6.52 17.88 12.64
C LEU A 170 -6.53 18.88 13.78
N LEU A 171 -6.74 20.16 13.50
CA LEU A 171 -6.81 21.21 14.52
C LEU A 171 -7.92 20.94 15.52
N THR A 172 -9.10 20.54 15.04
CA THR A 172 -10.25 20.18 15.90
C THR A 172 -9.94 18.98 16.80
N SER A 173 -9.31 17.93 16.25
CA SER A 173 -8.89 16.77 17.02
C SER A 173 -7.84 17.14 18.07
N PHE A 174 -6.90 18.01 17.73
CA PHE A 174 -5.84 18.46 18.63
C PHE A 174 -6.41 19.32 19.76
N THR A 175 -7.28 20.29 19.45
CA THR A 175 -7.95 21.13 20.45
C THR A 175 -8.86 20.33 21.36
N GLY A 176 -9.61 19.36 20.83
CA GLY A 176 -10.43 18.45 21.63
C GLY A 176 -9.61 17.62 22.62
N SER A 177 -8.43 17.13 22.18
CA SER A 177 -7.49 16.40 23.05
C SER A 177 -6.90 17.29 24.17
N ILE A 178 -6.60 18.56 23.90
CA ILE A 178 -6.11 19.51 24.90
C ILE A 178 -7.20 19.84 25.92
N HIS A 179 -8.43 20.10 25.48
CA HIS A 179 -9.56 20.39 26.37
C HIS A 179 -9.95 19.19 27.23
N GLY A 180 -9.94 17.98 26.68
CA GLY A 180 -10.18 16.74 27.43
C GLY A 180 -9.17 16.52 28.56
N ARG A 181 -7.89 16.78 28.33
CA ARG A 181 -6.84 16.70 29.38
C ARG A 181 -7.01 17.73 30.50
N ARG A 182 -7.41 18.97 30.17
CA ARG A 182 -7.68 20.01 31.18
C ARG A 182 -8.91 19.69 32.02
N SER A 183 -9.96 19.11 31.44
CA SER A 183 -11.13 18.69 32.15
C SER A 183 -10.83 17.60 33.20
N HIS A 184 -10.03 16.60 32.84
CA HIS A 184 -9.61 15.54 33.80
C HIS A 184 -8.70 16.06 34.89
N GLN A 185 -7.83 17.03 34.65
CA GLN A 185 -6.99 17.63 35.69
C GLN A 185 -7.83 18.45 36.69
N ASN A 186 -8.82 19.21 36.25
CA ASN A 186 -9.69 19.99 37.10
C ASN A 186 -10.63 19.11 37.97
N THR A 187 -11.03 17.95 37.47
CA THR A 187 -11.85 17.00 38.22
C THR A 187 -11.02 16.36 39.35
N ASN A 188 -9.80 15.96 39.09
CA ASN A 188 -8.90 15.37 40.09
C ASN A 188 -8.43 16.36 41.15
N SER A 189 -8.30 17.65 40.85
CA SER A 189 -7.96 18.69 41.83
C SER A 189 -9.16 18.98 42.76
N LYS A 190 -10.40 18.98 42.25
CA LYS A 190 -11.61 19.15 43.08
C LYS A 190 -11.89 17.97 43.99
N ILE A 191 -11.52 16.75 43.58
CA ILE A 191 -11.66 15.56 44.44
C ILE A 191 -10.63 15.59 45.60
N LYS A 192 -9.41 16.01 45.36
CA LYS A 192 -8.37 16.15 46.41
C LYS A 192 -8.67 17.25 47.43
N GLN A 193 -9.42 18.29 47.06
CA GLN A 193 -9.83 19.36 48.01
C GLN A 193 -11.07 19.00 48.87
N LYS A 194 -11.81 17.93 48.56
CA LYS A 194 -12.94 17.47 49.35
C LYS A 194 -12.61 16.34 50.33
N VAL A 195 -11.37 15.86 50.38
CA VAL A 195 -10.91 14.74 51.23
C VAL A 195 -9.96 15.24 52.33
N ASN A 196 -9.69 16.55 52.42
CA ASN A 196 -9.07 17.24 53.54
C ASN A 196 -10.13 18.14 54.21
#